data_0a44debbdb0c7b71195255aaaa98c5ee
#
_entry.id   0a44debbdb0c7b71195255aaaa98c5ee
#
_cell.length_a   1.000
_cell.length_b   1.000
_cell.length_c   1.000
_cell.angle_alpha   90.00
_cell.angle_beta   90.00
_cell.angle_gamma   90.00
#
_symmetry.space_group_name_H-M   'P 1'
#
loop_
_entity.id
_entity.type
_entity.pdbx_description
1 polymer ?
#
loop_
_entity_poly.entity_id
_entity_poly.type
_entity_poly.pdbx_seq_one_letter_code
_entity_poly.pdbx_strand_id
1 'polypeptide(L)'
;RKNLVTLNLFDTKNFNKNKQVQIGSILRLGTEIFPGIASSTSGFILNKNFTQFTIRLGIPFLASARGIIHIFQHDLIKKNDLLVTLKSRRLQTEDIVQGIPKIEQLFEARETHGGTLIRNSVHNRLKKYFISSLKYKKASIHNLHTNLSEAVADSLNKIQFYLVQSILQAYSSQGVKLSQKHIEIIVRQMTTRVRILAGGDSGLLPGELIPFIRIQKLNNQLCSLGKRPAIYEPIILGITKSVLQSESFLLSASFQEVSRVLVRSALTKKTDFLRGLHENVILGQLIPTGTGLVSFSTNKVGSASISFSKT
;
A
#
# COMPACT_ATOMS: atom_id res chain seq x y z
N ARG A 1 -27.67 8.09 38.31
CA ARG A 1 -28.84 7.21 38.64
C ARG A 1 -29.28 6.30 37.48
N LYS A 2 -28.90 6.52 36.25
CA LYS A 2 -29.36 5.73 35.08
C LYS A 2 -28.70 4.35 34.90
N ASN A 3 -27.65 4.01 35.62
CA ASN A 3 -26.86 2.78 35.44
C ASN A 3 -27.02 1.77 36.57
N LEU A 4 -28.05 1.90 37.38
CA LEU A 4 -28.33 0.99 38.48
C LEU A 4 -29.60 0.18 38.14
N VAL A 5 -29.49 -1.13 38.13
CA VAL A 5 -30.61 -2.06 37.95
C VAL A 5 -30.78 -2.87 39.23
N THR A 6 -31.97 -2.87 39.75
CA THR A 6 -32.36 -3.72 40.87
C THR A 6 -33.02 -4.99 40.33
N LEU A 7 -32.44 -6.12 40.59
CA LEU A 7 -33.04 -7.43 40.31
C LEU A 7 -33.79 -7.90 41.54
N ASN A 8 -35.14 -8.01 41.45
CA ASN A 8 -35.98 -8.54 42.52
C ASN A 8 -36.04 -10.07 42.42
N LEU A 9 -35.81 -10.74 43.51
CA LEU A 9 -35.85 -12.17 43.61
C LEU A 9 -37.11 -12.59 44.31
N PHE A 10 -38.06 -13.18 43.57
CA PHE A 10 -39.36 -13.55 44.12
C PHE A 10 -39.40 -14.91 44.79
N ASP A 11 -38.35 -15.75 44.77
CA ASP A 11 -38.33 -17.09 45.41
C ASP A 11 -37.18 -17.28 46.38
N THR A 12 -37.49 -17.27 47.65
CA THR A 12 -36.54 -17.08 48.78
C THR A 12 -36.16 -18.38 49.53
N LYS A 13 -36.46 -19.59 49.10
CA LYS A 13 -36.21 -20.81 49.88
C LYS A 13 -34.75 -21.35 49.86
N ASN A 14 -33.86 -20.82 49.04
CA ASN A 14 -32.50 -21.36 48.89
C ASN A 14 -31.37 -20.32 49.04
N PHE A 15 -31.58 -19.25 49.80
CA PHE A 15 -30.66 -18.09 49.89
C PHE A 15 -29.28 -18.38 50.48
N ASN A 16 -29.14 -19.41 51.30
CA ASN A 16 -27.91 -19.66 52.10
C ASN A 16 -26.90 -20.60 51.44
N LYS A 17 -27.16 -21.17 50.28
CA LYS A 17 -26.27 -22.16 49.65
C LYS A 17 -25.34 -21.67 48.54
N ASN A 18 -25.49 -20.47 48.01
CA ASN A 18 -24.63 -20.02 46.93
C ASN A 18 -23.53 -19.07 47.38
N LYS A 19 -22.34 -19.64 47.55
CA LYS A 19 -21.06 -18.93 47.78
C LYS A 19 -20.58 -18.11 46.55
N GLN A 20 -21.24 -18.26 45.41
CA GLN A 20 -20.71 -17.73 44.14
C GLN A 20 -20.94 -16.24 43.91
N VAL A 21 -21.94 -15.62 44.52
CA VAL A 21 -22.28 -14.23 44.30
C VAL A 21 -22.01 -13.42 45.58
N GLN A 22 -20.86 -12.75 45.65
CA GLN A 22 -20.47 -11.86 46.74
C GLN A 22 -20.61 -10.40 46.30
N ILE A 23 -20.79 -9.50 47.30
CA ILE A 23 -20.73 -8.05 47.10
C ILE A 23 -19.34 -7.72 46.53
N GLY A 24 -19.26 -6.92 45.45
CA GLY A 24 -18.00 -6.64 44.79
C GLY A 24 -17.63 -7.59 43.66
N SER A 25 -18.41 -8.64 43.39
CA SER A 25 -18.14 -9.54 42.25
C SER A 25 -18.70 -8.99 40.92
N ILE A 26 -18.02 -9.36 39.85
CA ILE A 26 -18.46 -9.00 38.48
C ILE A 26 -19.41 -10.07 37.96
N LEU A 27 -20.58 -9.64 37.55
CA LEU A 27 -21.61 -10.48 36.99
C LEU A 27 -21.54 -10.37 35.44
N ARG A 28 -21.47 -11.53 34.77
CA ARG A 28 -21.51 -11.60 33.31
C ARG A 28 -22.89 -11.96 32.81
N LEU A 29 -23.25 -11.54 31.64
CA LEU A 29 -24.49 -11.93 30.98
C LEU A 29 -24.54 -13.47 30.88
N GLY A 30 -25.63 -14.09 31.33
CA GLY A 30 -25.80 -15.55 31.31
C GLY A 30 -25.19 -16.30 32.48
N THR A 31 -24.50 -15.63 33.44
CA THR A 31 -24.05 -16.32 34.68
C THR A 31 -25.25 -16.64 35.55
N GLU A 32 -25.33 -17.87 36.06
CA GLU A 32 -26.37 -18.29 37.00
C GLU A 32 -26.17 -17.58 38.33
N ILE A 33 -27.13 -16.77 38.70
CA ILE A 33 -27.18 -16.13 40.03
C ILE A 33 -27.71 -17.12 41.07
N PHE A 34 -28.70 -17.92 40.63
CA PHE A 34 -29.30 -19.05 41.36
C PHE A 34 -29.54 -20.21 40.39
N PRO A 35 -29.69 -21.44 40.90
CA PRO A 35 -30.01 -22.56 40.08
C PRO A 35 -31.28 -22.27 39.23
N GLY A 36 -31.10 -22.20 37.88
CA GLY A 36 -32.17 -21.91 36.93
C GLY A 36 -32.44 -20.43 36.63
N ILE A 37 -31.78 -19.47 37.31
CA ILE A 37 -31.94 -18.04 37.01
C ILE A 37 -30.61 -17.45 36.54
N ALA A 38 -30.52 -17.23 35.24
CA ALA A 38 -29.37 -16.59 34.59
C ALA A 38 -29.50 -15.05 34.61
N SER A 39 -28.38 -14.33 34.75
CA SER A 39 -28.39 -12.89 34.72
C SER A 39 -28.69 -12.36 33.31
N SER A 40 -29.65 -11.48 33.19
CA SER A 40 -30.00 -10.79 31.93
C SER A 40 -29.10 -9.57 31.66
N THR A 41 -28.30 -9.15 32.64
CA THR A 41 -27.46 -7.95 32.57
C THR A 41 -26.06 -8.24 33.09
N SER A 42 -25.06 -7.52 32.56
CA SER A 42 -23.69 -7.55 33.05
C SER A 42 -23.39 -6.31 33.88
N GLY A 43 -22.60 -6.48 34.94
CA GLY A 43 -22.26 -5.36 35.80
C GLY A 43 -21.53 -5.78 37.07
N PHE A 44 -21.44 -4.83 37.98
CA PHE A 44 -20.78 -4.97 39.28
C PHE A 44 -21.81 -4.95 40.41
N ILE A 45 -21.77 -5.92 41.32
CA ILE A 45 -22.72 -6.04 42.42
C ILE A 45 -22.33 -5.05 43.53
N LEU A 46 -23.17 -4.03 43.74
CA LEU A 46 -22.96 -3.02 44.78
C LEU A 46 -23.50 -3.45 46.14
N ASN A 47 -24.71 -4.01 46.16
CA ASN A 47 -25.36 -4.40 47.40
C ASN A 47 -26.18 -5.67 47.18
N LYS A 48 -26.25 -6.48 48.23
CA LYS A 48 -26.99 -7.74 48.30
C LYS A 48 -27.89 -7.71 49.48
N ASN A 49 -29.18 -7.54 49.26
CA ASN A 49 -30.23 -7.68 50.26
C ASN A 49 -30.91 -9.05 50.10
N PHE A 50 -31.68 -9.47 51.09
CA PHE A 50 -32.35 -10.78 51.11
C PHE A 50 -33.32 -10.98 49.91
N THR A 51 -33.83 -9.88 49.35
CA THR A 51 -34.82 -9.94 48.26
C THR A 51 -34.37 -9.26 46.96
N GLN A 52 -33.26 -8.52 46.98
CA GLN A 52 -32.85 -7.66 45.89
C GLN A 52 -31.32 -7.61 45.74
N PHE A 53 -30.86 -7.66 44.50
CA PHE A 53 -29.50 -7.29 44.14
C PHE A 53 -29.47 -5.94 43.41
N THR A 54 -28.62 -5.03 43.86
CA THR A 54 -28.34 -3.80 43.15
C THR A 54 -27.08 -3.98 42.33
N ILE A 55 -27.23 -3.93 41.00
CA ILE A 55 -26.15 -4.11 40.02
C ILE A 55 -25.88 -2.77 39.33
N ARG A 56 -24.65 -2.36 39.33
CA ARG A 56 -24.17 -1.26 38.49
C ARG A 56 -23.88 -1.81 37.13
N LEU A 57 -24.66 -1.41 36.12
CA LEU A 57 -24.50 -1.85 34.73
C LEU A 57 -23.11 -1.49 34.20
N GLY A 58 -22.48 -2.43 33.52
CA GLY A 58 -21.21 -2.25 32.83
C GLY A 58 -21.14 -3.11 31.58
N ILE A 59 -20.37 -2.66 30.60
CA ILE A 59 -20.10 -3.40 29.38
C ILE A 59 -18.78 -4.17 29.58
N PRO A 60 -18.77 -5.51 29.60
CA PRO A 60 -17.55 -6.27 29.76
C PRO A 60 -16.75 -6.30 28.46
N PHE A 61 -15.46 -5.98 28.53
CA PHE A 61 -14.51 -6.16 27.45
C PHE A 61 -13.57 -7.32 27.77
N LEU A 62 -13.45 -8.27 26.87
CA LEU A 62 -12.51 -9.36 26.99
C LEU A 62 -11.15 -8.93 26.44
N ALA A 63 -10.12 -9.03 27.27
CA ALA A 63 -8.75 -8.82 26.86
C ALA A 63 -7.98 -10.16 26.90
N SER A 64 -7.01 -10.33 25.99
CA SER A 64 -6.11 -11.49 26.03
C SER A 64 -5.19 -11.41 27.27
N ALA A 65 -4.75 -12.57 27.78
CA ALA A 65 -3.87 -12.66 28.95
C ALA A 65 -2.54 -11.89 28.83
N ARG A 66 -2.16 -11.49 27.61
CA ARG A 66 -0.94 -10.71 27.32
C ARG A 66 -1.25 -9.28 26.86
N GLY A 67 -2.48 -8.82 27.01
CA GLY A 67 -2.86 -7.43 26.71
C GLY A 67 -2.24 -6.46 27.73
N ILE A 68 -1.85 -5.28 27.26
CA ILE A 68 -1.41 -4.18 28.13
C ILE A 68 -2.64 -3.32 28.41
N ILE A 69 -3.02 -3.20 29.68
CA ILE A 69 -4.12 -2.35 30.15
C ILE A 69 -3.54 -0.97 30.41
N HIS A 70 -4.14 0.08 29.81
CA HIS A 70 -3.70 1.47 29.94
C HIS A 70 -4.52 2.28 30.95
N ILE A 71 -5.54 1.67 31.56
CA ILE A 71 -6.51 2.35 32.43
C ILE A 71 -6.44 1.76 33.81
N PHE A 72 -6.49 2.63 34.80
CA PHE A 72 -6.59 2.24 36.20
C PHE A 72 -8.04 2.21 36.67
N GLN A 73 -8.23 1.60 37.86
CA GLN A 73 -9.54 1.51 38.47
C GLN A 73 -10.04 2.92 38.85
N HIS A 74 -11.29 3.24 38.50
CA HIS A 74 -11.95 4.55 38.66
C HIS A 74 -11.58 5.68 37.69
N ASP A 75 -10.79 5.40 36.65
CA ASP A 75 -10.50 6.39 35.63
C ASP A 75 -11.76 6.76 34.82
N LEU A 76 -11.87 8.03 34.45
CA LEU A 76 -12.91 8.54 33.58
C LEU A 76 -12.47 8.36 32.11
N ILE A 77 -13.22 7.54 31.38
CA ILE A 77 -12.92 7.20 29.99
C ILE A 77 -13.77 8.07 29.06
N LYS A 78 -13.12 8.69 28.08
CA LYS A 78 -13.78 9.40 26.98
C LYS A 78 -13.94 8.45 25.77
N LYS A 79 -14.80 8.83 24.85
CA LYS A 79 -14.96 8.12 23.58
C LYS A 79 -13.63 8.19 22.80
N ASN A 80 -13.14 7.03 22.36
CA ASN A 80 -11.88 6.81 21.63
C ASN A 80 -10.60 6.77 22.50
N ASP A 81 -10.69 6.74 23.83
CA ASP A 81 -9.52 6.50 24.65
C ASP A 81 -9.03 5.05 24.50
N LEU A 82 -7.71 4.87 24.54
CA LEU A 82 -7.07 3.56 24.42
C LEU A 82 -7.22 2.79 25.72
N LEU A 83 -8.06 1.75 25.72
CA LEU A 83 -8.33 0.93 26.92
C LEU A 83 -7.29 -0.17 27.10
N VAL A 84 -7.06 -0.95 26.06
CA VAL A 84 -6.20 -2.15 26.09
C VAL A 84 -5.48 -2.29 24.76
N THR A 85 -4.18 -2.54 24.81
CA THR A 85 -3.42 -2.96 23.62
C THR A 85 -3.30 -4.47 23.59
N LEU A 86 -3.89 -5.10 22.61
CA LEU A 86 -3.81 -6.55 22.41
C LEU A 86 -2.51 -6.90 21.68
N LYS A 87 -1.69 -7.75 22.28
CA LYS A 87 -0.51 -8.32 21.63
C LYS A 87 -0.90 -9.61 20.92
N SER A 88 -0.88 -9.61 19.58
CA SER A 88 -0.98 -10.84 18.81
C SER A 88 0.41 -11.33 18.44
N ARG A 89 0.75 -12.58 18.78
CA ARG A 89 1.91 -13.27 18.20
C ARG A 89 1.42 -14.01 16.97
N ARG A 90 1.93 -13.61 15.80
CA ARG A 90 1.83 -14.44 14.60
C ARG A 90 3.06 -15.35 14.60
N LEU A 91 2.84 -16.64 14.43
CA LEU A 91 3.93 -17.58 14.18
C LEU A 91 4.52 -17.20 12.82
N GLN A 92 5.81 -16.94 12.80
CA GLN A 92 6.54 -16.77 11.57
C GLN A 92 6.84 -18.17 11.04
N THR A 93 6.37 -18.46 9.84
CA THR A 93 6.74 -19.71 9.14
C THR A 93 8.14 -19.56 8.58
N GLU A 94 8.96 -20.58 8.69
CA GLU A 94 10.34 -20.58 8.14
C GLU A 94 10.30 -20.41 6.62
N ASP A 95 9.33 -21.07 5.95
CA ASP A 95 9.09 -20.92 4.51
C ASP A 95 7.82 -20.12 4.19
N ILE A 96 7.99 -19.07 3.40
CA ILE A 96 6.89 -18.23 2.90
C ILE A 96 6.35 -18.84 1.61
N VAL A 97 5.69 -19.99 1.70
CA VAL A 97 5.11 -20.66 0.51
C VAL A 97 3.75 -20.06 0.15
N GLN A 98 2.95 -19.70 1.15
CA GLN A 98 1.63 -19.09 0.95
C GLN A 98 1.74 -17.57 0.77
N GLY A 99 1.19 -17.06 -0.29
CA GLY A 99 1.20 -15.62 -0.59
C GLY A 99 2.25 -15.19 -1.62
N ILE A 100 3.33 -15.95 -1.86
CA ILE A 100 4.32 -15.68 -2.92
C ILE A 100 3.66 -15.60 -4.30
N PRO A 101 2.77 -16.52 -4.72
CA PRO A 101 2.10 -16.41 -6.03
C PRO A 101 1.30 -15.13 -6.19
N LYS A 102 0.68 -14.64 -5.11
CA LYS A 102 -0.07 -13.38 -5.13
C LYS A 102 0.85 -12.18 -5.26
N ILE A 103 1.99 -12.19 -4.58
CA ILE A 103 3.00 -11.14 -4.65
C ILE A 103 3.61 -11.12 -6.05
N GLU A 104 3.94 -12.27 -6.62
CA GLU A 104 4.44 -12.40 -8.00
C GLU A 104 3.44 -11.83 -9.01
N GLN A 105 2.14 -12.16 -8.90
CA GLN A 105 1.10 -11.59 -9.75
C GLN A 105 1.03 -10.06 -9.66
N LEU A 106 1.23 -9.48 -8.47
CA LEU A 106 1.23 -8.03 -8.29
C LEU A 106 2.46 -7.39 -8.91
N PHE A 107 3.64 -7.98 -8.72
CA PHE A 107 4.89 -7.44 -9.25
C PHE A 107 5.01 -7.63 -10.77
N GLU A 108 4.56 -8.74 -11.33
CA GLU A 108 4.54 -8.94 -12.77
C GLU A 108 3.35 -8.25 -13.46
N ALA A 109 2.44 -7.67 -12.68
CA ALA A 109 1.24 -6.97 -13.18
C ALA A 109 0.50 -7.78 -14.26
N ARG A 110 0.34 -9.10 -14.05
CA ARG A 110 -0.28 -10.01 -15.02
C ARG A 110 -1.76 -9.68 -15.23
N GLU A 111 -2.19 -9.63 -16.48
CA GLU A 111 -3.60 -9.41 -16.85
C GLU A 111 -4.39 -10.72 -16.88
N THR A 112 -3.72 -11.84 -17.13
CA THR A 112 -4.31 -13.17 -17.26
C THR A 112 -3.70 -14.16 -16.28
N HIS A 113 -4.52 -15.06 -15.77
CA HIS A 113 -4.09 -16.21 -14.99
C HIS A 113 -4.69 -17.47 -15.63
N GLY A 114 -3.82 -18.40 -16.10
CA GLY A 114 -4.28 -19.64 -16.74
C GLY A 114 -5.17 -19.40 -17.98
N GLY A 115 -4.92 -18.35 -18.77
CA GLY A 115 -5.70 -18.01 -19.98
C GLY A 115 -6.99 -17.22 -19.72
N THR A 116 -7.38 -17.01 -18.44
CA THR A 116 -8.55 -16.22 -18.09
C THR A 116 -8.18 -14.80 -17.65
N LEU A 117 -8.96 -13.81 -18.09
CA LEU A 117 -8.76 -12.41 -17.68
C LEU A 117 -9.07 -12.24 -16.19
N ILE A 118 -8.12 -11.65 -15.45
CA ILE A 118 -8.32 -11.33 -14.03
C ILE A 118 -9.28 -10.14 -13.94
N ARG A 119 -10.50 -10.37 -13.46
CA ARG A 119 -11.56 -9.35 -13.34
C ARG A 119 -11.13 -8.11 -12.55
N ASN A 120 -10.29 -8.27 -11.53
CA ASN A 120 -9.75 -7.20 -10.70
C ASN A 120 -8.23 -7.01 -10.89
N SER A 121 -7.75 -7.08 -12.15
CA SER A 121 -6.34 -6.84 -12.43
C SER A 121 -5.90 -5.42 -12.03
N VAL A 122 -4.61 -5.27 -11.77
CA VAL A 122 -4.00 -3.97 -11.42
C VAL A 122 -4.24 -2.94 -12.52
N HIS A 123 -4.18 -3.36 -13.78
CA HIS A 123 -4.47 -2.52 -14.95
C HIS A 123 -5.92 -2.00 -14.97
N ASN A 124 -6.90 -2.87 -14.68
CA ASN A 124 -8.30 -2.45 -14.61
C ASN A 124 -8.56 -1.45 -13.50
N ARG A 125 -7.86 -1.59 -12.36
CA ARG A 125 -7.92 -0.61 -11.27
C ARG A 125 -7.31 0.72 -11.68
N LEU A 126 -6.15 0.71 -12.32
CA LEU A 126 -5.52 1.93 -12.84
C LEU A 126 -6.46 2.67 -13.81
N LYS A 127 -7.06 1.95 -14.77
CA LYS A 127 -8.03 2.52 -15.70
C LYS A 127 -9.23 3.17 -14.98
N LYS A 128 -9.77 2.51 -13.94
CA LYS A 128 -10.85 3.07 -13.13
C LYS A 128 -10.40 4.35 -12.41
N TYR A 129 -9.22 4.39 -11.79
CA TYR A 129 -8.70 5.58 -11.14
C TYR A 129 -8.47 6.72 -12.14
N PHE A 130 -7.91 6.41 -13.30
CA PHE A 130 -7.68 7.40 -14.35
C PHE A 130 -8.99 8.01 -14.86
N ILE A 131 -9.98 7.19 -15.19
CA ILE A 131 -11.30 7.66 -15.65
C ILE A 131 -11.99 8.50 -14.55
N SER A 132 -11.92 8.09 -13.29
CA SER A 132 -12.48 8.87 -12.19
C SER A 132 -11.79 10.23 -12.05
N SER A 133 -10.46 10.28 -12.09
CA SER A 133 -9.69 11.53 -12.00
C SER A 133 -9.98 12.47 -13.17
N LEU A 134 -10.15 11.94 -14.38
CA LEU A 134 -10.56 12.73 -15.55
C LEU A 134 -11.96 13.32 -15.41
N LYS A 135 -12.92 12.57 -14.86
CA LYS A 135 -14.29 13.06 -14.65
C LYS A 135 -14.34 14.24 -13.68
N TYR A 136 -13.57 14.19 -12.59
CA TYR A 136 -13.51 15.30 -11.63
C TYR A 136 -12.88 16.58 -12.22
N LYS A 137 -11.92 16.44 -13.15
CA LYS A 137 -11.18 17.58 -13.71
C LYS A 137 -11.77 18.16 -15.00
N LYS A 138 -12.77 17.52 -15.61
CA LYS A 138 -13.46 18.03 -16.82
C LYS A 138 -14.21 19.35 -16.63
N ALA A 139 -14.38 19.82 -15.41
CA ALA A 139 -15.09 21.06 -15.10
C ALA A 139 -14.35 22.36 -15.52
N SER A 140 -13.04 22.30 -15.79
CA SER A 140 -12.25 23.47 -16.21
C SER A 140 -11.75 23.31 -17.63
N ILE A 141 -12.40 24.02 -18.56
CA ILE A 141 -12.19 23.91 -20.02
C ILE A 141 -10.84 24.50 -20.47
N HIS A 142 -10.23 25.40 -19.69
CA HIS A 142 -9.10 26.20 -20.14
C HIS A 142 -7.74 25.50 -20.24
N ASN A 143 -7.53 24.31 -19.63
CA ASN A 143 -6.21 23.63 -19.64
C ASN A 143 -6.33 22.12 -19.73
N LEU A 144 -6.79 21.62 -20.89
CA LEU A 144 -6.93 20.17 -21.14
C LEU A 144 -5.63 19.39 -20.88
N HIS A 145 -4.49 19.97 -21.23
CA HIS A 145 -3.18 19.35 -21.05
C HIS A 145 -2.75 19.24 -19.59
N THR A 146 -2.90 20.33 -18.81
CA THR A 146 -2.58 20.32 -17.38
C THR A 146 -3.50 19.37 -16.62
N ASN A 147 -4.80 19.36 -16.95
CA ASN A 147 -5.78 18.44 -16.38
C ASN A 147 -5.44 16.98 -16.68
N LEU A 148 -4.95 16.66 -17.88
CA LEU A 148 -4.52 15.31 -18.24
C LEU A 148 -3.29 14.89 -17.42
N SER A 149 -2.26 15.74 -17.34
CA SER A 149 -1.02 15.44 -16.60
C SER A 149 -1.28 15.22 -15.12
N GLU A 150 -2.14 16.04 -14.52
CA GLU A 150 -2.55 15.89 -13.13
C GLU A 150 -3.43 14.65 -12.90
N ALA A 151 -4.36 14.34 -13.80
CA ALA A 151 -5.19 13.15 -13.71
C ALA A 151 -4.36 11.87 -13.79
N VAL A 152 -3.32 11.86 -14.64
CA VAL A 152 -2.36 10.76 -14.73
C VAL A 152 -1.56 10.65 -13.44
N ALA A 153 -1.00 11.76 -12.92
CA ALA A 153 -0.25 11.76 -11.67
C ALA A 153 -1.09 11.24 -10.48
N ASP A 154 -2.33 11.72 -10.33
CA ASP A 154 -3.25 11.28 -9.27
C ASP A 154 -3.59 9.78 -9.39
N SER A 155 -3.81 9.30 -10.61
CA SER A 155 -4.11 7.88 -10.85
C SER A 155 -2.91 6.98 -10.53
N LEU A 156 -1.69 7.42 -10.89
CA LEU A 156 -0.44 6.71 -10.56
C LEU A 156 -0.19 6.69 -9.05
N ASN A 157 -0.37 7.80 -8.35
CA ASN A 157 -0.22 7.85 -6.90
C ASN A 157 -1.21 6.92 -6.18
N LYS A 158 -2.47 6.89 -6.60
CA LYS A 158 -3.49 5.99 -6.02
C LYS A 158 -3.15 4.51 -6.23
N ILE A 159 -2.67 4.15 -7.42
CA ILE A 159 -2.31 2.76 -7.69
C ILE A 159 -1.02 2.34 -6.98
N GLN A 160 -0.04 3.25 -6.88
CA GLN A 160 1.19 3.01 -6.11
C GLN A 160 0.86 2.70 -4.64
N PHE A 161 0.03 3.54 -4.02
CA PHE A 161 -0.43 3.32 -2.65
C PHE A 161 -1.13 1.97 -2.48
N TYR A 162 -2.04 1.64 -3.41
CA TYR A 162 -2.74 0.35 -3.40
C TYR A 162 -1.77 -0.84 -3.50
N LEU A 163 -0.79 -0.78 -4.42
CA LEU A 163 0.18 -1.85 -4.61
C LEU A 163 1.04 -2.04 -3.35
N VAL A 164 1.61 -0.96 -2.83
CA VAL A 164 2.43 -0.98 -1.61
C VAL A 164 1.65 -1.60 -0.45
N GLN A 165 0.42 -1.16 -0.22
CA GLN A 165 -0.41 -1.68 0.85
C GLN A 165 -0.75 -3.17 0.66
N SER A 166 -1.09 -3.58 -0.57
CA SER A 166 -1.46 -4.97 -0.87
C SER A 166 -0.28 -5.92 -0.68
N ILE A 167 0.93 -5.50 -1.07
CA ILE A 167 2.15 -6.29 -0.92
C ILE A 167 2.55 -6.39 0.56
N LEU A 168 2.56 -5.26 1.28
CA LEU A 168 2.84 -5.25 2.72
C LEU A 168 1.87 -6.12 3.50
N GLN A 169 0.57 -6.09 3.13
CA GLN A 169 -0.44 -6.93 3.75
C GLN A 169 -0.16 -8.42 3.50
N ALA A 170 0.25 -8.78 2.28
CA ALA A 170 0.61 -10.16 1.94
C ALA A 170 1.81 -10.65 2.78
N TYR A 171 2.88 -9.86 2.91
CA TYR A 171 4.02 -10.21 3.76
C TYR A 171 3.65 -10.23 5.25
N SER A 172 2.91 -9.24 5.73
CA SER A 172 2.51 -9.19 7.14
C SER A 172 1.59 -10.33 7.54
N SER A 173 0.77 -10.86 6.60
CA SER A 173 -0.05 -12.05 6.84
C SER A 173 0.77 -13.30 7.11
N GLN A 174 1.99 -13.37 6.57
CA GLN A 174 2.96 -14.44 6.78
C GLN A 174 3.91 -14.18 7.99
N GLY A 175 3.66 -13.12 8.76
CA GLY A 175 4.48 -12.77 9.91
C GLY A 175 5.78 -12.01 9.59
N VAL A 176 6.08 -11.76 8.31
CA VAL A 176 7.27 -11.03 7.88
C VAL A 176 7.02 -9.53 7.95
N LYS A 177 7.91 -8.81 8.63
CA LYS A 177 7.90 -7.35 8.72
C LYS A 177 8.90 -6.78 7.73
N LEU A 178 8.42 -6.10 6.70
CA LEU A 178 9.25 -5.39 5.74
C LEU A 178 9.07 -3.87 5.91
N SER A 179 10.16 -3.13 5.66
CA SER A 179 10.06 -1.67 5.57
C SER A 179 9.33 -1.29 4.28
N GLN A 180 8.38 -0.37 4.40
CA GLN A 180 7.59 0.16 3.29
C GLN A 180 8.46 0.73 2.17
N LYS A 181 9.59 1.37 2.52
CA LYS A 181 10.53 2.01 1.58
C LYS A 181 11.04 1.07 0.49
N HIS A 182 11.33 -0.20 0.82
CA HIS A 182 11.83 -1.15 -0.16
C HIS A 182 10.80 -1.43 -1.26
N ILE A 183 9.52 -1.54 -0.89
CA ILE A 183 8.43 -1.81 -1.84
C ILE A 183 8.09 -0.56 -2.64
N GLU A 184 8.11 0.62 -2.02
CA GLU A 184 7.86 1.90 -2.70
C GLU A 184 8.82 2.14 -3.87
N ILE A 185 10.11 1.84 -3.70
CA ILE A 185 11.12 1.99 -4.76
C ILE A 185 10.78 1.11 -5.97
N ILE A 186 10.43 -0.16 -5.72
CA ILE A 186 10.06 -1.10 -6.79
C ILE A 186 8.79 -0.64 -7.50
N VAL A 187 7.74 -0.32 -6.77
CA VAL A 187 6.46 0.13 -7.32
C VAL A 187 6.61 1.44 -8.09
N ARG A 188 7.46 2.35 -7.62
CA ARG A 188 7.80 3.58 -8.35
C ARG A 188 8.38 3.25 -9.73
N GLN A 189 9.32 2.30 -9.80
CA GLN A 189 9.92 1.90 -11.09
C GLN A 189 8.90 1.28 -12.05
N MET A 190 7.93 0.51 -11.54
CA MET A 190 6.85 -0.09 -12.34
C MET A 190 5.91 0.95 -12.96
N THR A 191 5.82 2.13 -12.38
CA THR A 191 4.83 3.18 -12.73
C THR A 191 5.47 4.44 -13.37
N THR A 192 6.72 4.36 -13.81
CA THR A 192 7.45 5.51 -14.39
C THR A 192 7.02 5.85 -15.80
N ARG A 193 6.37 4.94 -16.53
CA ARG A 193 6.09 5.08 -17.96
C ARG A 193 4.61 5.27 -18.25
N VAL A 194 4.37 5.95 -19.39
CA VAL A 194 3.05 6.16 -19.97
C VAL A 194 3.04 5.68 -21.40
N ARG A 195 1.88 5.30 -21.90
CA ARG A 195 1.67 4.88 -23.29
C ARG A 195 1.06 6.03 -24.10
N ILE A 196 1.64 6.34 -25.24
CA ILE A 196 1.13 7.35 -26.15
C ILE A 196 -0.10 6.78 -26.86
N LEU A 197 -1.19 7.54 -26.87
CA LEU A 197 -2.40 7.25 -27.65
C LEU A 197 -2.39 8.00 -28.98
N ALA A 198 -2.07 9.29 -28.93
CA ALA A 198 -1.94 10.15 -30.11
C ALA A 198 -0.74 11.07 -29.93
N GLY A 199 0.15 11.08 -30.92
CA GLY A 199 1.40 11.85 -30.84
C GLY A 199 1.22 13.36 -31.01
N GLY A 200 0.14 13.82 -31.64
CA GLY A 200 0.00 15.24 -32.03
C GLY A 200 1.18 15.72 -32.87
N ASP A 201 1.72 16.88 -32.52
CA ASP A 201 2.88 17.47 -33.21
C ASP A 201 4.22 17.13 -32.54
N SER A 202 4.23 16.14 -31.64
CA SER A 202 5.40 15.75 -30.84
C SER A 202 6.40 14.83 -31.59
N GLY A 203 6.03 14.29 -32.74
CA GLY A 203 6.82 13.31 -33.48
C GLY A 203 6.86 11.91 -32.82
N LEU A 204 6.07 11.68 -31.80
CA LEU A 204 5.98 10.40 -31.07
C LEU A 204 4.98 9.47 -31.75
N LEU A 205 5.29 8.17 -31.73
CA LEU A 205 4.43 7.15 -32.35
C LEU A 205 3.36 6.67 -31.35
N PRO A 206 2.12 6.42 -31.84
CA PRO A 206 1.10 5.76 -31.01
C PRO A 206 1.57 4.38 -30.53
N GLY A 207 1.30 4.06 -29.24
CA GLY A 207 1.75 2.83 -28.60
C GLY A 207 3.15 2.87 -28.00
N GLU A 208 3.92 3.92 -28.23
CA GLU A 208 5.26 4.09 -27.66
C GLU A 208 5.19 4.29 -26.15
N LEU A 209 6.18 3.71 -25.42
CA LEU A 209 6.28 3.81 -23.96
C LEU A 209 7.38 4.79 -23.57
N ILE A 210 6.99 5.91 -23.01
CA ILE A 210 7.89 7.04 -22.67
C ILE A 210 7.80 7.31 -21.16
N PRO A 211 8.91 7.75 -20.52
CA PRO A 211 8.86 8.20 -19.14
C PRO A 211 7.91 9.38 -18.96
N PHE A 212 7.07 9.35 -17.92
CA PHE A 212 6.06 10.38 -17.64
C PHE A 212 6.68 11.80 -17.57
N ILE A 213 7.83 11.94 -16.91
CA ILE A 213 8.51 13.22 -16.78
C ILE A 213 8.93 13.78 -18.14
N ARG A 214 9.38 12.92 -19.07
CA ARG A 214 9.82 13.34 -20.41
C ARG A 214 8.67 13.85 -21.25
N ILE A 215 7.53 13.13 -21.27
CA ILE A 215 6.35 13.57 -22.02
C ILE A 215 5.76 14.86 -21.46
N GLN A 216 5.77 15.03 -20.13
CA GLN A 216 5.30 16.26 -19.49
C GLN A 216 6.14 17.48 -19.92
N LYS A 217 7.47 17.34 -19.96
CA LYS A 217 8.38 18.39 -20.45
C LYS A 217 8.14 18.71 -21.93
N LEU A 218 8.02 17.67 -22.79
CA LEU A 218 7.74 17.85 -24.22
C LEU A 218 6.41 18.56 -24.46
N ASN A 219 5.36 18.13 -23.77
CA ASN A 219 4.05 18.75 -23.93
C ASN A 219 4.02 20.20 -23.44
N ASN A 220 4.73 20.53 -22.36
CA ASN A 220 4.85 21.92 -21.90
C ASN A 220 5.57 22.80 -22.97
N GLN A 221 6.60 22.26 -23.62
CA GLN A 221 7.30 22.96 -24.71
C GLN A 221 6.40 23.13 -25.95
N LEU A 222 5.63 22.09 -26.33
CA LEU A 222 4.69 22.17 -27.44
C LEU A 222 3.57 23.18 -27.17
N CYS A 223 3.02 23.19 -25.96
CA CYS A 223 2.02 24.16 -25.55
C CYS A 223 2.54 25.61 -25.60
N SER A 224 3.80 25.84 -25.17
CA SER A 224 4.42 27.19 -25.26
C SER A 224 4.62 27.64 -26.71
N LEU A 225 4.76 26.70 -27.66
CA LEU A 225 4.89 26.96 -29.09
C LEU A 225 3.53 26.99 -29.82
N GLY A 226 2.41 26.83 -29.10
CA GLY A 226 1.06 26.79 -29.70
C GLY A 226 0.77 25.52 -30.53
N LYS A 227 1.59 24.46 -30.40
CA LYS A 227 1.44 23.17 -31.08
C LYS A 227 0.56 22.21 -30.31
N ARG A 228 0.04 21.19 -31.00
CA ARG A 228 -0.84 20.16 -30.40
C ARG A 228 -0.03 19.21 -29.50
N PRO A 229 -0.33 19.11 -28.21
CA PRO A 229 0.35 18.20 -27.29
C PRO A 229 -0.03 16.74 -27.57
N ALA A 230 0.83 15.81 -27.17
CA ALA A 230 0.56 14.39 -27.24
C ALA A 230 -0.43 13.96 -26.14
N ILE A 231 -1.34 13.04 -26.50
CA ILE A 231 -2.29 12.41 -25.60
C ILE A 231 -1.73 11.05 -25.17
N TYR A 232 -1.76 10.77 -23.86
CA TYR A 232 -1.19 9.58 -23.29
C TYR A 232 -2.05 9.03 -22.13
N GLU A 233 -1.86 7.76 -21.82
CA GLU A 233 -2.52 7.09 -20.70
C GLU A 233 -1.49 6.48 -19.74
N PRO A 234 -1.80 6.40 -18.44
CA PRO A 234 -0.93 5.74 -17.47
C PRO A 234 -0.92 4.22 -17.69
N ILE A 235 0.25 3.61 -17.56
CA ILE A 235 0.46 2.15 -17.64
C ILE A 235 1.28 1.66 -16.46
N ILE A 236 1.06 0.40 -16.10
CA ILE A 236 1.90 -0.32 -15.14
C ILE A 236 2.68 -1.38 -15.91
N LEU A 237 3.97 -1.41 -15.69
CA LEU A 237 4.84 -2.46 -16.22
C LEU A 237 5.19 -3.44 -15.10
N GLY A 238 5.17 -4.74 -15.40
CA GLY A 238 5.75 -5.74 -14.52
C GLY A 238 7.25 -5.47 -14.30
N ILE A 239 7.83 -6.00 -13.23
CA ILE A 239 9.24 -5.76 -12.87
C ILE A 239 10.15 -6.13 -14.04
N THR A 240 10.01 -7.32 -14.59
CA THR A 240 10.81 -7.81 -15.72
C THR A 240 10.76 -6.86 -16.91
N LYS A 241 9.55 -6.46 -17.30
CA LYS A 241 9.35 -5.57 -18.45
C LYS A 241 9.85 -4.15 -18.18
N SER A 242 9.75 -3.69 -16.93
CA SER A 242 10.23 -2.37 -16.50
C SER A 242 11.76 -2.27 -16.60
N VAL A 243 12.48 -3.32 -16.19
CA VAL A 243 13.95 -3.37 -16.28
C VAL A 243 14.42 -3.44 -17.74
N LEU A 244 13.81 -4.30 -18.57
CA LEU A 244 14.16 -4.43 -19.98
C LEU A 244 13.89 -3.16 -20.81
N GLN A 245 12.98 -2.32 -20.34
CA GLN A 245 12.65 -1.04 -20.97
C GLN A 245 13.31 0.16 -20.31
N SER A 246 14.30 -0.05 -19.42
CA SER A 246 15.02 1.04 -18.78
C SER A 246 15.71 1.98 -19.79
N GLU A 247 16.05 3.18 -19.36
CA GLU A 247 16.84 4.10 -20.20
C GLU A 247 18.26 3.61 -20.41
N SER A 248 18.83 2.91 -19.43
CA SER A 248 20.15 2.29 -19.53
C SER A 248 20.07 0.95 -20.22
N PHE A 249 20.84 0.81 -21.32
CA PHE A 249 20.98 -0.48 -21.98
C PHE A 249 21.92 -1.42 -21.23
N LEU A 250 22.89 -0.90 -20.47
CA LEU A 250 23.76 -1.70 -19.61
C LEU A 250 22.97 -2.41 -18.51
N LEU A 251 22.07 -1.70 -17.84
CA LEU A 251 21.16 -2.28 -16.86
C LEU A 251 20.28 -3.37 -17.48
N SER A 252 19.70 -3.11 -18.65
CA SER A 252 18.84 -4.10 -19.32
C SER A 252 19.63 -5.33 -19.76
N ALA A 253 20.86 -5.15 -20.30
CA ALA A 253 21.73 -6.25 -20.74
C ALA A 253 22.22 -7.11 -19.57
N SER A 254 22.49 -6.51 -18.40
CA SER A 254 22.92 -7.26 -17.23
C SER A 254 21.82 -8.11 -16.58
N PHE A 255 20.55 -7.80 -16.89
CA PHE A 255 19.42 -8.50 -16.29
C PHE A 255 19.03 -9.77 -17.06
N GLN A 256 18.65 -9.65 -18.31
CA GLN A 256 18.25 -10.78 -19.18
C GLN A 256 18.44 -10.44 -20.67
N GLU A 257 18.46 -11.45 -21.54
CA GLU A 257 18.50 -11.33 -23.00
C GLU A 257 19.68 -10.46 -23.50
N VAL A 258 20.87 -10.67 -22.96
CA VAL A 258 22.09 -9.85 -23.24
C VAL A 258 22.29 -9.55 -24.71
N SER A 259 22.37 -10.59 -25.57
CA SER A 259 22.63 -10.45 -26.99
C SER A 259 21.55 -9.63 -27.71
N ARG A 260 20.27 -9.89 -27.41
CA ARG A 260 19.14 -9.16 -28.01
C ARG A 260 19.13 -7.67 -27.63
N VAL A 261 19.40 -7.36 -26.35
CA VAL A 261 19.46 -5.97 -25.86
C VAL A 261 20.63 -5.24 -26.50
N LEU A 262 21.83 -5.86 -26.56
CA LEU A 262 23.01 -5.24 -27.16
C LEU A 262 22.84 -4.99 -28.67
N VAL A 263 22.33 -5.97 -29.42
CA VAL A 263 22.04 -5.79 -30.86
C VAL A 263 21.06 -4.65 -31.09
N ARG A 264 19.96 -4.63 -30.31
CA ARG A 264 18.96 -3.56 -30.43
C ARG A 264 19.55 -2.19 -30.12
N SER A 265 20.38 -2.11 -29.07
CA SER A 265 21.01 -0.84 -28.64
C SER A 265 22.02 -0.35 -29.66
N ALA A 266 22.79 -1.26 -30.28
CA ALA A 266 23.72 -0.95 -31.35
C ALA A 266 22.99 -0.44 -32.59
N LEU A 267 21.91 -1.12 -33.02
CA LEU A 267 21.11 -0.70 -34.20
C LEU A 267 20.46 0.67 -33.98
N THR A 268 19.98 0.96 -32.77
CA THR A 268 19.36 2.25 -32.42
C THR A 268 20.37 3.34 -32.05
N LYS A 269 21.67 3.05 -32.04
CA LYS A 269 22.76 3.95 -31.60
C LYS A 269 22.44 4.59 -30.24
N LYS A 270 21.98 3.77 -29.30
CA LYS A 270 21.58 4.25 -27.98
C LYS A 270 22.81 4.59 -27.16
N THR A 271 22.81 5.76 -26.54
CA THR A 271 23.85 6.20 -25.60
C THR A 271 23.38 5.99 -24.17
N ASP A 272 24.27 5.50 -23.29
CA ASP A 272 24.02 5.39 -21.86
C ASP A 272 24.72 6.54 -21.11
N PHE A 273 23.96 7.28 -20.32
CA PHE A 273 24.48 8.43 -19.58
C PHE A 273 24.99 8.08 -18.18
N LEU A 274 25.03 6.80 -17.82
CA LEU A 274 25.56 6.30 -16.54
C LEU A 274 24.96 6.98 -15.29
N ARG A 275 23.65 7.27 -15.34
CA ARG A 275 22.94 7.97 -14.25
C ARG A 275 22.54 7.05 -13.10
N GLY A 276 22.43 5.75 -13.36
CA GLY A 276 22.02 4.76 -12.38
C GLY A 276 23.18 4.29 -11.50
N LEU A 277 22.85 3.53 -10.46
CA LEU A 277 23.85 2.94 -9.58
C LEU A 277 24.53 1.74 -10.25
N HIS A 278 23.74 0.88 -10.91
CA HIS A 278 24.16 -0.40 -11.41
C HIS A 278 25.15 -0.27 -12.58
N GLU A 279 24.92 0.67 -13.49
CA GLU A 279 25.81 0.96 -14.61
C GLU A 279 27.22 1.36 -14.13
N ASN A 280 27.27 2.22 -13.14
CA ASN A 280 28.54 2.66 -12.55
C ASN A 280 29.26 1.52 -11.82
N VAL A 281 28.53 0.67 -11.12
CA VAL A 281 29.08 -0.52 -10.47
C VAL A 281 29.68 -1.49 -11.48
N ILE A 282 28.99 -1.76 -12.60
CA ILE A 282 29.49 -2.64 -13.68
C ILE A 282 30.81 -2.10 -14.25
N LEU A 283 30.92 -0.80 -14.40
CA LEU A 283 32.12 -0.16 -14.97
C LEU A 283 33.22 0.13 -13.93
N GLY A 284 32.99 -0.19 -12.65
CA GLY A 284 33.92 0.09 -11.56
C GLY A 284 34.09 1.58 -11.25
N GLN A 285 33.10 2.40 -11.61
CA GLN A 285 33.10 3.84 -11.31
C GLN A 285 32.41 4.14 -9.99
N LEU A 286 32.68 5.33 -9.43
CA LEU A 286 31.97 5.79 -8.24
C LEU A 286 30.49 5.96 -8.51
N ILE A 287 29.66 5.43 -7.61
CA ILE A 287 28.21 5.58 -7.70
C ILE A 287 27.82 7.07 -7.51
N PRO A 288 26.78 7.57 -8.20
CA PRO A 288 26.37 8.97 -8.12
C PRO A 288 25.58 9.26 -6.82
N THR A 289 26.14 8.87 -5.68
CA THR A 289 25.59 9.06 -4.33
C THR A 289 26.70 9.35 -3.32
N GLY A 290 26.40 10.07 -2.26
CA GLY A 290 27.39 10.42 -1.24
C GLY A 290 28.55 11.23 -1.82
N THR A 291 29.79 10.77 -1.59
CA THR A 291 31.01 11.42 -2.11
C THR A 291 31.09 11.46 -3.64
N GLY A 292 30.52 10.48 -4.34
CA GLY A 292 30.43 10.44 -5.81
C GLY A 292 29.46 11.49 -6.40
N LEU A 293 28.52 12.02 -5.63
CA LEU A 293 27.60 13.05 -6.08
C LEU A 293 28.28 14.42 -6.25
N VAL A 294 29.29 14.70 -5.45
CA VAL A 294 30.02 15.98 -5.49
C VAL A 294 30.78 16.16 -6.81
N SER A 295 31.28 15.07 -7.41
CA SER A 295 31.96 15.10 -8.70
C SER A 295 31.03 15.50 -9.86
N PHE A 296 29.72 15.26 -9.74
CA PHE A 296 28.72 15.65 -10.76
C PHE A 296 28.41 17.14 -10.77
N SER A 297 28.56 17.84 -9.65
CA SER A 297 28.27 19.28 -9.55
C SER A 297 29.42 20.16 -10.03
N THR A 298 30.64 19.65 -10.01
CA THR A 298 31.86 20.42 -10.35
C THR A 298 32.37 20.20 -11.78
N ASN A 299 32.04 19.04 -12.41
CA ASN A 299 32.49 18.75 -13.77
C ASN A 299 31.29 18.72 -14.74
N LYS A 300 30.90 19.89 -15.24
CA LYS A 300 30.03 19.98 -16.41
C LYS A 300 30.71 19.56 -17.74
N VAL A 301 31.96 19.12 -17.67
CA VAL A 301 32.77 18.72 -18.83
C VAL A 301 33.26 17.29 -18.58
N GLY A 302 32.57 16.31 -19.17
CA GLY A 302 33.04 14.93 -19.16
C GLY A 302 32.07 13.95 -18.50
N SER A 303 30.78 13.98 -18.84
CA SER A 303 29.93 12.80 -18.60
C SER A 303 30.42 11.70 -19.51
N ALA A 304 31.11 10.70 -18.96
CA ALA A 304 31.47 9.50 -19.68
C ALA A 304 30.14 8.89 -20.21
N SER A 305 29.96 8.91 -21.51
CA SER A 305 28.86 8.26 -22.19
C SER A 305 29.42 7.12 -23.03
N ILE A 306 28.83 5.96 -22.94
CA ILE A 306 29.14 4.83 -23.80
C ILE A 306 28.21 4.90 -25.00
N SER A 307 28.80 5.06 -26.18
CA SER A 307 28.10 4.99 -27.46
C SER A 307 28.71 3.89 -28.31
N PHE A 308 27.91 3.12 -29.00
CA PHE A 308 28.41 2.25 -30.06
C PHE A 308 28.80 3.11 -31.26
N SER A 309 30.11 3.43 -31.39
CA SER A 309 30.64 4.06 -32.59
C SER A 309 30.71 3.03 -33.73
N LYS A 310 30.46 3.46 -34.96
CA LYS A 310 30.76 2.66 -36.15
C LYS A 310 32.27 2.38 -36.18
N THR A 311 32.65 1.14 -36.12
CA THR A 311 33.87 0.64 -36.80
C THR A 311 33.53 0.33 -38.22
#